data_e9aba0ff7cb49f3b3da9c5a15e83d6b9
#
_entry.id   e9aba0ff7cb49f3b3da9c5a15e83d6b9
#
_cell.length_a   1.000
_cell.length_b   1.000
_cell.length_c   1.000
_cell.angle_alpha   90.00
_cell.angle_beta   90.00
_cell.angle_gamma   90.00
#
_symmetry.space_group_name_H-M   'P 1'
#
loop_
_entity.id
_entity.type
_entity.pdbx_description
1 polymer ?
#
loop_
_entity_poly.entity_id
_entity_poly.type
_entity_poly.pdbx_seq_one_letter_code
_entity_poly.pdbx_strand_id
1 'polypeptide(L)'
;MKRLLIVFSILIIPIFIFLFVGKAPISDDITWGVTFSSNYAIDLGLDWKEAYLEILDDLSPKRIRIATQWNDLEPEKRIYHFEDLDWQIEEAEMRQIDFILTVGMKTPRWPECHIPYWANDLNKEEQQEEVLTFLETVILRYKDHPNLIAWQIENEPFLDFGVCPWYDKGFFLKEIDLANTIDPDTPKLVTESGELSLWFLGAEIGDMVGTTMYRQTWWHKAGGFYAKYPIPAVHYYRKALMIRKIFDKDVIVVELQGEPWGPVPTFILDLKEQEKSMNSEIFDKNIDYAIRSGFDEFYLWGVEWWYWMKTVNNQPEIWQKAKKLLR
;
A
#
# COMPACT_ATOMS: atom_id res chain seq x y z
N MET A 1 4.41 -30.32 33.25
CA MET A 1 3.59 -29.13 33.03
C MET A 1 4.17 -27.85 33.67
N LYS A 2 4.36 -27.71 34.98
CA LYS A 2 4.89 -26.47 35.61
C LYS A 2 6.24 -25.99 35.06
N ARG A 3 7.21 -26.90 34.84
CA ARG A 3 8.52 -26.53 34.26
C ARG A 3 8.43 -26.04 32.81
N LEU A 4 7.53 -26.60 31.99
CA LEU A 4 7.29 -26.19 30.62
C LEU A 4 6.66 -24.78 30.57
N LEU A 5 5.70 -24.50 31.47
CA LEU A 5 5.07 -23.19 31.63
C LEU A 5 6.08 -22.11 32.06
N ILE A 6 7.01 -22.45 32.96
CA ILE A 6 8.04 -21.52 33.42
C ILE A 6 9.01 -21.18 32.26
N VAL A 7 9.48 -22.17 31.52
CA VAL A 7 10.38 -21.97 30.36
C VAL A 7 9.68 -21.15 29.26
N PHE A 8 8.41 -21.43 28.98
CA PHE A 8 7.60 -20.70 28.04
C PHE A 8 7.40 -19.23 28.44
N SER A 9 7.14 -18.98 29.74
CA SER A 9 7.00 -17.61 30.28
C SER A 9 8.33 -16.83 30.23
N ILE A 10 9.48 -17.47 30.49
CA ILE A 10 10.80 -16.85 30.45
C ILE A 10 11.17 -16.39 29.05
N LEU A 11 10.69 -17.06 28.00
CA LEU A 11 10.97 -16.70 26.60
C LEU A 11 9.97 -15.69 26.05
N ILE A 12 8.66 -15.86 26.32
CA ILE A 12 7.62 -15.01 25.72
C ILE A 12 7.53 -13.63 26.35
N ILE A 13 7.71 -13.52 27.69
CA ILE A 13 7.61 -12.24 28.38
C ILE A 13 8.65 -11.22 27.87
N PRO A 14 9.94 -11.55 27.71
CA PRO A 14 10.91 -10.62 27.15
C PRO A 14 10.59 -10.22 25.69
N ILE A 15 10.12 -11.14 24.85
CA ILE A 15 9.72 -10.86 23.48
C ILE A 15 8.51 -9.89 23.47
N PHE A 16 7.52 -10.15 24.30
CA PHE A 16 6.36 -9.28 24.43
C PHE A 16 6.77 -7.88 24.92
N ILE A 17 7.60 -7.79 25.96
CA ILE A 17 8.12 -6.51 26.48
C ILE A 17 8.89 -5.80 25.37
N PHE A 18 9.78 -6.49 24.65
CA PHE A 18 10.53 -5.92 23.55
C PHE A 18 9.59 -5.34 22.48
N LEU A 19 8.59 -6.10 22.03
CA LEU A 19 7.72 -5.69 20.94
C LEU A 19 6.70 -4.60 21.30
N PHE A 20 6.22 -4.56 22.56
CA PHE A 20 5.03 -3.78 22.91
C PHE A 20 5.28 -2.70 23.97
N VAL A 21 6.43 -2.68 24.66
CA VAL A 21 6.68 -1.74 25.74
C VAL A 21 7.77 -0.74 25.36
N GLY A 22 7.51 0.55 25.64
CA GLY A 22 8.46 1.64 25.41
C GLY A 22 8.01 2.62 24.33
N LYS A 23 8.99 3.36 23.79
CA LYS A 23 8.78 4.34 22.72
C LYS A 23 9.83 4.12 21.63
N ALA A 24 9.47 4.44 20.38
CA ALA A 24 10.43 4.56 19.30
C ALA A 24 11.12 5.94 19.34
N PRO A 25 12.34 6.07 18.81
CA PRO A 25 12.89 7.38 18.46
C PRO A 25 12.00 8.00 17.38
N ILE A 26 11.84 9.32 17.41
CA ILE A 26 11.16 10.06 16.36
C ILE A 26 12.19 10.41 15.30
N SER A 27 11.86 10.21 14.02
CA SER A 27 12.71 10.66 12.92
C SER A 27 12.64 12.18 12.78
N ASP A 28 13.78 12.81 12.57
CA ASP A 28 13.88 14.27 12.36
C ASP A 28 13.56 14.66 10.91
N ASP A 29 13.66 13.72 9.96
CA ASP A 29 13.35 13.92 8.55
C ASP A 29 12.39 12.81 8.09
N ILE A 30 11.14 13.19 7.81
CA ILE A 30 10.10 12.28 7.39
C ILE A 30 9.68 12.65 5.95
N THR A 31 9.78 11.68 5.07
CA THR A 31 9.27 11.77 3.71
C THR A 31 7.81 11.35 3.68
N TRP A 32 6.95 12.27 3.26
CA TRP A 32 5.53 12.01 3.08
C TRP A 32 5.18 11.89 1.61
N GLY A 33 4.61 10.77 1.23
CA GLY A 33 4.02 10.50 -0.08
C GLY A 33 2.54 10.19 0.02
N VAL A 34 1.94 9.90 -1.11
CA VAL A 34 0.54 9.46 -1.24
C VAL A 34 0.46 8.24 -2.16
N THR A 35 -0.55 7.39 -1.95
CA THR A 35 -0.93 6.36 -2.92
C THR A 35 -2.09 6.89 -3.75
N PHE A 36 -2.05 6.73 -5.07
CA PHE A 36 -3.10 7.14 -5.99
C PHE A 36 -3.58 6.00 -6.87
N SER A 37 -4.89 5.93 -7.08
CA SER A 37 -5.58 5.01 -7.99
C SER A 37 -6.59 5.79 -8.84
N SER A 38 -6.39 5.81 -10.15
CA SER A 38 -7.33 6.44 -11.11
C SER A 38 -8.73 5.83 -11.02
N ASN A 39 -8.81 4.50 -10.91
CA ASN A 39 -10.09 3.79 -10.81
C ASN A 39 -10.86 4.15 -9.54
N TYR A 40 -10.18 4.30 -8.41
CA TYR A 40 -10.86 4.72 -7.20
C TYR A 40 -11.37 6.16 -7.28
N ALA A 41 -10.65 7.05 -7.95
CA ALA A 41 -11.15 8.39 -8.24
C ALA A 41 -12.41 8.35 -9.12
N ILE A 42 -12.43 7.47 -10.14
CA ILE A 42 -13.61 7.23 -11.00
C ILE A 42 -14.79 6.68 -10.18
N ASP A 43 -14.55 5.70 -9.30
CA ASP A 43 -15.57 5.14 -8.41
C ASP A 43 -16.20 6.21 -7.49
N LEU A 44 -15.42 7.19 -7.06
CA LEU A 44 -15.89 8.36 -6.31
C LEU A 44 -16.63 9.39 -7.19
N GLY A 45 -16.73 9.16 -8.51
CA GLY A 45 -17.38 10.08 -9.45
C GLY A 45 -16.55 11.32 -9.80
N LEU A 46 -15.23 11.26 -9.62
CA LEU A 46 -14.30 12.35 -9.93
C LEU A 46 -13.78 12.26 -11.37
N ASP A 47 -13.40 13.38 -11.94
CA ASP A 47 -12.44 13.42 -13.03
C ASP A 47 -11.07 13.08 -12.42
N TRP A 48 -10.56 11.87 -12.71
CA TRP A 48 -9.35 11.38 -12.10
C TRP A 48 -8.10 12.16 -12.55
N LYS A 49 -8.09 12.72 -13.78
CA LYS A 49 -6.99 13.56 -14.27
C LYS A 49 -6.94 14.90 -13.56
N GLU A 50 -8.11 15.53 -13.37
CA GLU A 50 -8.21 16.76 -12.57
C GLU A 50 -7.78 16.49 -11.12
N ALA A 51 -8.27 15.39 -10.51
CA ALA A 51 -7.90 15.02 -9.16
C ALA A 51 -6.39 14.76 -9.01
N TYR A 52 -5.78 14.05 -9.97
CA TYR A 52 -4.34 13.77 -9.99
C TYR A 52 -3.52 15.05 -10.06
N LEU A 53 -3.83 15.96 -11.00
CA LEU A 53 -3.15 17.24 -11.12
C LEU A 53 -3.26 18.08 -9.84
N GLU A 54 -4.46 18.16 -9.25
CA GLU A 54 -4.64 18.91 -8.01
C GLU A 54 -3.85 18.30 -6.83
N ILE A 55 -3.73 16.96 -6.77
CA ILE A 55 -2.87 16.28 -5.79
C ILE A 55 -1.40 16.68 -6.01
N LEU A 56 -0.92 16.64 -7.23
CA LEU A 56 0.47 16.97 -7.53
C LEU A 56 0.78 18.45 -7.30
N ASP A 57 -0.13 19.36 -7.67
CA ASP A 57 0.10 20.81 -7.62
C ASP A 57 -0.20 21.42 -6.25
N ASP A 58 -1.34 21.06 -5.64
CA ASP A 58 -1.78 21.68 -4.38
C ASP A 58 -1.25 20.95 -3.13
N LEU A 59 -1.19 19.63 -3.12
CA LEU A 59 -0.56 18.89 -2.01
C LEU A 59 0.95 18.81 -2.17
N SER A 60 1.47 18.71 -3.39
CA SER A 60 2.88 18.66 -3.74
C SER A 60 3.65 17.57 -2.95
N PRO A 61 3.22 16.29 -3.01
CA PRO A 61 3.91 15.22 -2.30
C PRO A 61 5.32 15.03 -2.87
N LYS A 62 6.28 14.66 -2.03
CA LYS A 62 7.63 14.31 -2.49
C LYS A 62 7.66 13.00 -3.28
N ARG A 63 6.74 12.11 -2.99
CA ARG A 63 6.65 10.77 -3.58
C ARG A 63 5.21 10.36 -3.82
N ILE A 64 4.99 9.57 -4.86
CA ILE A 64 3.70 8.98 -5.16
C ILE A 64 3.83 7.48 -5.42
N ARG A 65 2.92 6.69 -4.89
CA ARG A 65 2.77 5.28 -5.23
C ARG A 65 1.60 5.15 -6.18
N ILE A 66 1.86 4.73 -7.42
CA ILE A 66 0.86 4.60 -8.48
C ILE A 66 0.36 3.15 -8.48
N ALA A 67 -0.93 2.98 -8.27
CA ALA A 67 -1.59 1.68 -8.37
C ALA A 67 -1.97 1.42 -9.83
N THR A 68 -1.37 0.39 -10.44
CA THR A 68 -1.78 -0.08 -11.77
C THR A 68 -2.71 -1.28 -11.65
N GLN A 69 -3.46 -1.57 -12.69
CA GLN A 69 -4.38 -2.71 -12.74
C GLN A 69 -4.22 -3.43 -14.07
N TRP A 70 -4.07 -4.75 -14.02
CA TRP A 70 -3.83 -5.57 -15.22
C TRP A 70 -4.96 -5.45 -16.24
N ASN A 71 -6.23 -5.49 -15.79
CA ASN A 71 -7.40 -5.37 -16.64
C ASN A 71 -7.51 -4.03 -17.38
N ASP A 72 -6.92 -2.97 -16.86
CA ASP A 72 -6.92 -1.65 -17.50
C ASP A 72 -5.79 -1.53 -18.51
N LEU A 73 -4.60 -2.01 -18.13
CA LEU A 73 -3.43 -1.92 -19.00
C LEU A 73 -3.45 -2.94 -20.14
N GLU A 74 -4.11 -4.10 -19.97
CA GLU A 74 -4.28 -5.14 -20.99
C GLU A 74 -5.74 -5.62 -21.08
N PRO A 75 -6.70 -4.77 -21.48
CA PRO A 75 -8.12 -5.13 -21.55
C PRO A 75 -8.42 -6.23 -22.55
N GLU A 76 -7.63 -6.38 -23.59
CA GLU A 76 -7.64 -7.45 -24.56
C GLU A 76 -6.23 -8.08 -24.65
N LYS A 77 -6.15 -9.39 -24.85
CA LYS A 77 -4.88 -10.12 -24.87
C LYS A 77 -3.86 -9.52 -25.85
N ARG A 78 -2.71 -9.07 -25.34
CA ARG A 78 -1.62 -8.40 -26.08
C ARG A 78 -1.99 -7.04 -26.68
N ILE A 79 -3.10 -6.45 -26.25
CA ILE A 79 -3.45 -5.07 -26.58
C ILE A 79 -3.30 -4.23 -25.31
N TYR A 80 -2.27 -3.38 -25.30
CA TYR A 80 -1.90 -2.60 -24.14
C TYR A 80 -2.33 -1.14 -24.29
N HIS A 81 -2.90 -0.59 -23.21
CA HIS A 81 -3.34 0.79 -23.10
C HIS A 81 -2.50 1.49 -22.04
N PHE A 82 -1.38 2.06 -22.44
CA PHE A 82 -0.44 2.74 -21.55
C PHE A 82 -0.65 4.25 -21.45
N GLU A 83 -1.50 4.84 -22.28
CA GLU A 83 -1.61 6.29 -22.48
C GLU A 83 -1.91 7.02 -21.17
N ASP A 84 -2.77 6.47 -20.33
CA ASP A 84 -3.14 7.07 -19.05
C ASP A 84 -2.03 6.91 -17.99
N LEU A 85 -1.34 5.77 -17.98
CA LEU A 85 -0.20 5.55 -17.09
C LEU A 85 1.02 6.37 -17.51
N ASP A 86 1.31 6.44 -18.82
CA ASP A 86 2.35 7.30 -19.39
C ASP A 86 2.11 8.75 -18.95
N TRP A 87 0.89 9.24 -19.10
CA TRP A 87 0.52 10.60 -18.71
C TRP A 87 0.69 10.83 -17.20
N GLN A 88 0.30 9.88 -16.34
CA GLN A 88 0.50 10.00 -14.89
C GLN A 88 1.98 10.11 -14.52
N ILE A 89 2.82 9.29 -15.14
CA ILE A 89 4.27 9.29 -14.91
C ILE A 89 4.91 10.59 -15.41
N GLU A 90 4.54 11.05 -16.62
CA GLU A 90 5.03 12.31 -17.20
C GLU A 90 4.66 13.53 -16.32
N GLU A 91 3.42 13.57 -15.79
CA GLU A 91 2.98 14.65 -14.89
C GLU A 91 3.73 14.64 -13.54
N ALA A 92 4.04 13.47 -13.01
CA ALA A 92 4.87 13.34 -11.81
C ALA A 92 6.33 13.76 -12.08
N GLU A 93 6.91 13.30 -13.22
CA GLU A 93 8.28 13.63 -13.61
C GLU A 93 8.46 15.14 -13.84
N MET A 94 7.52 15.81 -14.53
CA MET A 94 7.56 17.26 -14.74
C MET A 94 7.63 18.06 -13.43
N ARG A 95 7.11 17.48 -12.34
CA ARG A 95 7.12 18.06 -10.99
C ARG A 95 8.23 17.54 -10.09
N GLN A 96 9.12 16.71 -10.64
CA GLN A 96 10.21 16.07 -9.89
C GLN A 96 9.70 15.25 -8.69
N ILE A 97 8.59 14.56 -8.88
CA ILE A 97 8.00 13.67 -7.88
C ILE A 97 8.46 12.24 -8.18
N ASP A 98 9.13 11.63 -7.21
CA ASP A 98 9.55 10.23 -7.32
C ASP A 98 8.33 9.31 -7.19
N PHE A 99 8.37 8.15 -7.86
CA PHE A 99 7.25 7.23 -7.80
C PHE A 99 7.65 5.78 -7.55
N ILE A 100 6.76 5.07 -6.86
CA ILE A 100 6.72 3.60 -6.79
C ILE A 100 5.64 3.16 -7.77
N LEU A 101 5.97 2.21 -8.66
CA LEU A 101 4.99 1.63 -9.57
C LEU A 101 4.60 0.24 -9.09
N THR A 102 3.30 0.03 -8.85
CA THR A 102 2.77 -1.29 -8.50
C THR A 102 2.39 -2.05 -9.77
N VAL A 103 2.76 -3.32 -9.86
CA VAL A 103 2.49 -4.16 -11.03
C VAL A 103 2.26 -5.60 -10.62
N GLY A 104 1.36 -6.28 -11.32
CA GLY A 104 1.00 -7.66 -11.06
C GLY A 104 -0.51 -7.90 -11.27
N MET A 105 -0.97 -9.09 -10.90
CA MET A 105 -2.39 -9.43 -10.89
C MET A 105 -3.09 -8.84 -9.67
N LYS A 106 -2.44 -8.93 -8.49
CA LYS A 106 -2.94 -8.42 -7.22
C LYS A 106 -2.31 -7.07 -6.92
N THR A 107 -3.03 -5.99 -7.15
CA THR A 107 -2.56 -4.62 -6.91
C THR A 107 -3.52 -3.86 -6.00
N PRO A 108 -3.09 -2.75 -5.38
CA PRO A 108 -3.90 -2.05 -4.39
C PRO A 108 -5.29 -1.64 -4.90
N ARG A 109 -6.25 -1.63 -4.00
CA ARG A 109 -7.67 -1.36 -4.17
C ARG A 109 -8.49 -2.61 -4.44
N TRP A 110 -9.70 -2.62 -3.88
CA TRP A 110 -10.68 -3.68 -4.12
C TRP A 110 -11.02 -3.77 -5.61
N PRO A 111 -11.10 -4.96 -6.19
CA PRO A 111 -11.11 -6.30 -5.57
C PRO A 111 -9.73 -6.92 -5.28
N GLU A 112 -8.65 -6.21 -5.38
CA GLU A 112 -7.24 -6.58 -5.24
C GLU A 112 -6.71 -7.35 -6.46
N CYS A 113 -7.35 -8.43 -6.90
CA CYS A 113 -6.97 -9.12 -8.12
C CYS A 113 -7.75 -8.55 -9.31
N HIS A 114 -7.02 -7.84 -10.17
CA HIS A 114 -7.55 -7.09 -11.31
C HIS A 114 -7.32 -7.85 -12.61
N ILE A 115 -8.02 -8.98 -12.75
CA ILE A 115 -7.86 -9.89 -13.89
C ILE A 115 -8.68 -9.39 -15.08
N PRO A 116 -8.08 -9.22 -16.28
CA PRO A 116 -8.82 -8.86 -17.47
C PRO A 116 -9.82 -9.96 -17.87
N TYR A 117 -10.92 -9.54 -18.48
CA TYR A 117 -12.04 -10.45 -18.80
C TYR A 117 -11.60 -11.67 -19.62
N TRP A 118 -10.69 -11.48 -20.59
CA TRP A 118 -10.18 -12.55 -21.44
C TRP A 118 -9.35 -13.61 -20.69
N ALA A 119 -8.81 -13.27 -19.50
CA ALA A 119 -8.01 -14.18 -18.70
C ALA A 119 -8.81 -14.93 -17.62
N ASN A 120 -10.09 -14.60 -17.41
CA ASN A 120 -10.92 -15.23 -16.37
C ASN A 120 -11.17 -16.72 -16.61
N ASP A 121 -11.24 -17.15 -17.87
CA ASP A 121 -11.50 -18.55 -18.24
C ASP A 121 -10.22 -19.39 -18.36
N LEU A 122 -9.04 -18.80 -18.17
CA LEU A 122 -7.77 -19.49 -18.17
C LEU A 122 -7.60 -20.31 -16.88
N ASN A 123 -6.94 -21.47 -16.97
CA ASN A 123 -6.52 -22.18 -15.78
C ASN A 123 -5.39 -21.42 -15.06
N LYS A 124 -5.02 -21.86 -13.84
CA LYS A 124 -4.04 -21.18 -13.01
C LYS A 124 -2.68 -21.03 -13.70
N GLU A 125 -2.19 -22.08 -14.31
CA GLU A 125 -0.89 -22.11 -14.97
C GLU A 125 -0.87 -21.16 -16.18
N GLU A 126 -1.92 -21.15 -16.97
CA GLU A 126 -2.09 -20.23 -18.08
C GLU A 126 -2.20 -18.77 -17.60
N GLN A 127 -2.96 -18.48 -16.54
CA GLN A 127 -3.00 -17.15 -15.96
C GLN A 127 -1.61 -16.69 -15.47
N GLN A 128 -0.88 -17.57 -14.83
CA GLN A 128 0.48 -17.27 -14.36
C GLN A 128 1.43 -16.92 -15.53
N GLU A 129 1.38 -17.62 -16.64
CA GLU A 129 2.17 -17.31 -17.83
C GLU A 129 1.81 -15.92 -18.41
N GLU A 130 0.51 -15.59 -18.42
CA GLU A 130 0.05 -14.28 -18.88
C GLU A 130 0.46 -13.14 -17.94
N VAL A 131 0.38 -13.35 -16.62
CA VAL A 131 0.86 -12.37 -15.62
C VAL A 131 2.35 -12.11 -15.79
N LEU A 132 3.19 -13.14 -16.01
CA LEU A 132 4.62 -12.94 -16.27
C LEU A 132 4.85 -12.13 -17.54
N THR A 133 4.11 -12.39 -18.62
CA THR A 133 4.22 -11.61 -19.87
C THR A 133 3.78 -10.16 -19.70
N PHE A 134 2.72 -9.93 -18.95
CA PHE A 134 2.25 -8.60 -18.59
C PHE A 134 3.31 -7.85 -17.78
N LEU A 135 3.85 -8.49 -16.74
CA LEU A 135 4.89 -7.95 -15.87
C LEU A 135 6.14 -7.57 -16.68
N GLU A 136 6.62 -8.48 -17.56
CA GLU A 136 7.74 -8.20 -18.46
C GLU A 136 7.48 -6.96 -19.31
N THR A 137 6.29 -6.85 -19.90
CA THR A 137 5.94 -5.73 -20.77
C THR A 137 5.95 -4.40 -20.02
N VAL A 138 5.38 -4.35 -18.81
CA VAL A 138 5.34 -3.14 -18.01
C VAL A 138 6.73 -2.75 -17.53
N ILE A 139 7.53 -3.70 -17.02
CA ILE A 139 8.87 -3.41 -16.53
C ILE A 139 9.77 -2.91 -17.66
N LEU A 140 9.76 -3.56 -18.84
CA LEU A 140 10.55 -3.11 -20.00
C LEU A 140 10.19 -1.70 -20.45
N ARG A 141 8.92 -1.28 -20.29
CA ARG A 141 8.48 0.05 -20.67
C ARG A 141 8.99 1.14 -19.74
N TYR A 142 8.99 0.91 -18.42
CA TYR A 142 9.19 1.96 -17.44
C TYR A 142 10.52 1.91 -16.66
N LYS A 143 11.34 0.86 -16.80
CA LYS A 143 12.57 0.67 -16.02
C LYS A 143 13.62 1.79 -16.15
N ASP A 144 13.59 2.51 -17.26
CA ASP A 144 14.57 3.57 -17.52
C ASP A 144 14.09 4.97 -17.08
N HIS A 145 12.94 5.06 -16.38
CA HIS A 145 12.43 6.33 -15.87
C HIS A 145 13.26 6.82 -14.66
N PRO A 146 13.78 8.06 -14.72
CA PRO A 146 14.70 8.56 -13.69
C PRO A 146 14.05 8.73 -12.29
N ASN A 147 12.74 8.92 -12.24
CA ASN A 147 11.98 9.09 -10.99
C ASN A 147 11.36 7.78 -10.45
N LEU A 148 11.56 6.65 -11.11
CA LEU A 148 11.16 5.34 -10.59
C LEU A 148 12.10 4.91 -9.49
N ILE A 149 11.61 4.86 -8.24
CA ILE A 149 12.44 4.52 -7.08
C ILE A 149 12.28 3.09 -6.59
N ALA A 150 11.17 2.43 -6.92
CA ALA A 150 10.95 1.01 -6.62
C ALA A 150 9.85 0.41 -7.49
N TRP A 151 9.98 -0.88 -7.78
CA TRP A 151 8.91 -1.74 -8.27
C TRP A 151 8.21 -2.38 -7.09
N GLN A 152 6.92 -2.19 -6.95
CA GLN A 152 6.13 -3.05 -6.08
C GLN A 152 5.52 -4.17 -6.92
N ILE A 153 6.00 -5.40 -6.71
CA ILE A 153 5.47 -6.58 -7.37
C ILE A 153 4.38 -7.16 -6.46
N GLU A 154 3.14 -7.24 -6.97
CA GLU A 154 1.95 -7.64 -6.23
C GLU A 154 1.67 -6.75 -4.99
N ASN A 155 0.46 -6.84 -4.45
CA ASN A 155 0.08 -6.21 -3.18
C ASN A 155 -0.16 -7.28 -2.12
N GLU A 156 0.56 -7.20 -0.99
CA GLU A 156 0.44 -8.15 0.12
C GLU A 156 0.32 -9.62 -0.36
N PRO A 157 1.32 -10.14 -1.11
CA PRO A 157 1.21 -11.43 -1.82
C PRO A 157 1.02 -12.64 -0.89
N PHE A 158 1.25 -12.46 0.42
CA PHE A 158 1.11 -13.51 1.43
C PHE A 158 -0.16 -13.39 2.26
N LEU A 159 -0.98 -12.36 2.00
CA LEU A 159 -2.25 -12.14 2.69
C LEU A 159 -3.41 -12.63 1.82
N ASP A 160 -4.19 -13.56 2.36
CA ASP A 160 -5.46 -14.02 1.76
C ASP A 160 -6.54 -12.93 1.96
N PHE A 161 -6.47 -11.90 1.12
CA PHE A 161 -7.38 -10.77 1.10
C PHE A 161 -7.67 -10.36 -0.34
N GLY A 162 -8.93 -10.05 -0.63
CA GLY A 162 -9.41 -9.71 -1.98
C GLY A 162 -10.22 -10.84 -2.63
N VAL A 163 -10.60 -10.63 -3.89
CA VAL A 163 -11.30 -11.61 -4.74
C VAL A 163 -10.30 -12.16 -5.75
N CYS A 164 -9.47 -13.09 -5.28
CA CYS A 164 -8.40 -13.68 -6.06
C CYS A 164 -8.67 -15.16 -6.35
N PRO A 165 -8.40 -15.66 -7.57
CA PRO A 165 -8.65 -17.07 -7.91
C PRO A 165 -7.66 -18.00 -7.23
N TRP A 166 -6.47 -17.50 -6.88
CA TRP A 166 -5.39 -18.27 -6.25
C TRP A 166 -4.38 -17.36 -5.55
N TYR A 167 -3.65 -17.94 -4.60
CA TYR A 167 -2.47 -17.38 -3.95
C TYR A 167 -1.34 -18.38 -4.08
N ASP A 168 -0.17 -17.95 -4.54
CA ASP A 168 0.94 -18.87 -4.82
C ASP A 168 2.30 -18.22 -4.55
N LYS A 169 2.89 -18.54 -3.39
CA LYS A 169 4.23 -18.06 -3.04
C LYS A 169 5.30 -18.49 -4.06
N GLY A 170 5.18 -19.70 -4.64
CA GLY A 170 6.13 -20.18 -5.62
C GLY A 170 6.06 -19.41 -6.94
N PHE A 171 4.86 -18.96 -7.31
CA PHE A 171 4.68 -18.09 -8.45
C PHE A 171 5.23 -16.68 -8.17
N PHE A 172 4.93 -16.12 -7.02
CA PHE A 172 5.46 -14.80 -6.62
C PHE A 172 6.99 -14.74 -6.70
N LEU A 173 7.70 -15.82 -6.33
CA LEU A 173 9.15 -15.90 -6.51
C LEU A 173 9.56 -15.80 -7.99
N LYS A 174 8.78 -16.38 -8.92
CA LYS A 174 9.07 -16.25 -10.36
C LYS A 174 8.86 -14.83 -10.87
N GLU A 175 7.87 -14.11 -10.34
CA GLU A 175 7.65 -12.69 -10.67
C GLU A 175 8.82 -11.82 -10.21
N ILE A 176 9.31 -12.03 -8.99
CA ILE A 176 10.48 -11.32 -8.46
C ILE A 176 11.75 -11.68 -9.26
N ASP A 177 11.96 -12.93 -9.59
CA ASP A 177 13.10 -13.38 -10.40
C ASP A 177 13.06 -12.75 -11.81
N LEU A 178 11.88 -12.68 -12.42
CA LEU A 178 11.68 -12.01 -13.71
C LEU A 178 11.99 -10.51 -13.60
N ALA A 179 11.44 -9.84 -12.60
CA ALA A 179 11.67 -8.41 -12.37
C ALA A 179 13.16 -8.11 -12.15
N ASN A 180 13.86 -8.93 -11.37
CA ASN A 180 15.32 -8.82 -11.15
C ASN A 180 16.12 -9.08 -12.43
N THR A 181 15.64 -9.95 -13.31
CA THR A 181 16.31 -10.24 -14.60
C THR A 181 16.22 -9.07 -15.56
N ILE A 182 15.06 -8.40 -15.61
CA ILE A 182 14.78 -7.32 -16.56
C ILE A 182 15.36 -5.98 -16.06
N ASP A 183 15.24 -5.73 -14.79
CA ASP A 183 15.68 -4.49 -14.13
C ASP A 183 16.36 -4.82 -12.79
N PRO A 184 17.65 -5.17 -12.80
CA PRO A 184 18.39 -5.52 -11.58
C PRO A 184 18.68 -4.32 -10.67
N ASP A 185 18.61 -3.09 -11.18
CA ASP A 185 19.08 -1.90 -10.48
C ASP A 185 17.99 -1.25 -9.63
N THR A 186 16.73 -1.27 -10.09
CA THR A 186 15.60 -0.69 -9.35
C THR A 186 15.14 -1.63 -8.24
N PRO A 187 15.04 -1.19 -6.98
CA PRO A 187 14.63 -2.03 -5.85
C PRO A 187 13.24 -2.66 -6.01
N LYS A 188 13.09 -3.92 -5.55
CA LYS A 188 11.81 -4.63 -5.48
C LYS A 188 11.23 -4.51 -4.07
N LEU A 189 10.13 -3.78 -3.97
CA LEU A 189 9.36 -3.58 -2.76
C LEU A 189 8.35 -4.71 -2.62
N VAL A 190 8.44 -5.48 -1.54
CA VAL A 190 7.46 -6.50 -1.17
C VAL A 190 6.63 -6.01 -0.01
N THR A 191 5.30 -6.00 -0.19
CA THR A 191 4.39 -5.47 0.83
C THR A 191 3.82 -6.57 1.71
N GLU A 192 3.65 -6.27 3.01
CA GLU A 192 3.04 -7.14 4.00
C GLU A 192 2.19 -6.35 4.99
N SER A 193 1.13 -7.00 5.51
CA SER A 193 0.25 -6.40 6.52
C SER A 193 1.03 -5.93 7.76
N GLY A 194 0.78 -4.71 8.17
CA GLY A 194 1.38 -4.13 9.36
C GLY A 194 0.87 -4.78 10.64
N GLU A 195 -0.41 -5.18 10.65
CA GLU A 195 -1.12 -5.69 11.81
C GLU A 195 -1.02 -7.21 11.94
N LEU A 196 -0.91 -7.94 10.81
CA LEU A 196 -1.08 -9.39 10.76
C LEU A 196 0.19 -10.16 10.41
N SER A 197 1.28 -9.49 10.02
CA SER A 197 2.53 -10.10 9.60
C SER A 197 3.74 -9.65 10.43
N LEU A 198 4.80 -10.46 10.42
CA LEU A 198 6.11 -10.15 10.99
C LEU A 198 7.11 -9.63 9.96
N TRP A 199 6.73 -9.56 8.68
CA TRP A 199 7.51 -9.04 7.54
C TRP A 199 8.74 -9.87 7.14
N PHE A 200 8.91 -11.05 7.70
CA PHE A 200 10.09 -11.89 7.43
C PHE A 200 10.10 -12.42 5.99
N LEU A 201 8.93 -12.76 5.44
CA LEU A 201 8.85 -13.25 4.06
C LEU A 201 9.14 -12.15 3.05
N GLY A 202 8.59 -10.96 3.27
CA GLY A 202 8.88 -9.80 2.42
C GLY A 202 10.36 -9.42 2.47
N ALA A 203 10.98 -9.45 3.65
CA ALA A 203 12.39 -9.14 3.83
C ALA A 203 13.33 -10.21 3.25
N GLU A 204 12.92 -11.48 3.25
CA GLU A 204 13.68 -12.56 2.62
C GLU A 204 13.72 -12.43 1.09
N ILE A 205 12.63 -11.94 0.49
CA ILE A 205 12.41 -11.96 -0.95
C ILE A 205 12.71 -10.62 -1.60
N GLY A 206 12.23 -9.50 -1.03
CA GLY A 206 12.39 -8.16 -1.58
C GLY A 206 13.71 -7.49 -1.24
N ASP A 207 14.00 -6.38 -1.91
CA ASP A 207 15.10 -5.48 -1.57
C ASP A 207 14.73 -4.57 -0.41
N MET A 208 13.44 -4.29 -0.27
CA MET A 208 12.85 -3.52 0.82
C MET A 208 11.43 -4.03 1.14
N VAL A 209 10.94 -3.70 2.34
CA VAL A 209 9.61 -4.10 2.79
C VAL A 209 8.68 -2.89 2.85
N GLY A 210 7.51 -3.02 2.25
CA GLY A 210 6.39 -2.10 2.46
C GLY A 210 5.45 -2.64 3.53
N THR A 211 4.95 -1.78 4.40
CA THR A 211 3.96 -2.20 5.38
C THR A 211 2.74 -1.32 5.37
N THR A 212 1.58 -1.89 5.72
CA THR A 212 0.36 -1.14 5.99
C THR A 212 0.35 -0.63 7.43
N MET A 213 -0.43 0.42 7.71
CA MET A 213 -0.63 0.96 9.05
C MET A 213 -2.08 1.42 9.20
N TYR A 214 -2.95 0.45 9.48
CA TYR A 214 -4.36 0.69 9.72
C TYR A 214 -4.65 0.74 11.23
N ARG A 215 -5.47 1.71 11.63
CA ARG A 215 -5.83 1.89 13.06
C ARG A 215 -7.25 1.45 13.38
N GLN A 216 -8.14 1.58 12.41
CA GLN A 216 -9.54 1.22 12.58
C GLN A 216 -10.14 0.71 11.28
N THR A 217 -10.60 -0.54 11.26
CA THR A 217 -11.14 -1.22 10.09
C THR A 217 -12.47 -1.88 10.41
N TRP A 218 -13.30 -2.10 9.40
CA TRP A 218 -14.51 -2.90 9.54
C TRP A 218 -14.19 -4.39 9.41
N TRP A 219 -14.67 -5.16 10.37
CA TRP A 219 -14.57 -6.62 10.37
C TRP A 219 -15.94 -7.24 10.14
N HIS A 220 -16.09 -8.00 9.04
CA HIS A 220 -17.34 -8.66 8.66
C HIS A 220 -17.70 -9.85 9.55
N LYS A 221 -16.73 -10.45 10.24
CA LYS A 221 -16.94 -11.61 11.12
C LYS A 221 -17.73 -11.20 12.38
N ALA A 222 -18.45 -12.17 12.96
CA ALA A 222 -19.22 -11.98 14.20
C ALA A 222 -20.26 -10.84 14.17
N GLY A 223 -20.93 -10.66 13.03
CA GLY A 223 -22.01 -9.68 12.86
C GLY A 223 -21.57 -8.28 12.42
N GLY A 224 -20.30 -8.10 12.18
CA GLY A 224 -19.71 -6.84 11.73
C GLY A 224 -19.50 -5.83 12.86
N PHE A 225 -18.30 -5.28 12.94
CA PHE A 225 -17.96 -4.22 13.90
C PHE A 225 -16.68 -3.49 13.48
N TYR A 226 -16.51 -2.26 13.97
CA TYR A 226 -15.27 -1.52 13.83
C TYR A 226 -14.23 -2.01 14.84
N ALA A 227 -13.17 -2.62 14.34
CA ALA A 227 -12.03 -3.05 15.14
C ALA A 227 -11.00 -1.93 15.22
N LYS A 228 -10.59 -1.57 16.44
CA LYS A 228 -9.39 -0.76 16.68
C LYS A 228 -8.24 -1.70 17.01
N TYR A 229 -7.14 -1.58 16.28
CA TYR A 229 -5.96 -2.37 16.60
C TYR A 229 -5.26 -1.81 17.85
N PRO A 230 -5.17 -2.57 18.96
CA PRO A 230 -4.53 -2.13 20.19
C PRO A 230 -3.01 -2.25 20.14
N ILE A 231 -2.43 -2.01 18.97
CA ILE A 231 -1.00 -2.15 18.70
C ILE A 231 -0.34 -0.80 19.02
N PRO A 232 0.66 -0.73 19.93
CA PRO A 232 1.39 0.50 20.19
C PRO A 232 2.35 0.84 19.04
N ALA A 233 2.61 2.12 18.80
CA ALA A 233 3.47 2.57 17.70
C ALA A 233 4.87 1.96 17.74
N VAL A 234 5.45 1.76 18.94
CA VAL A 234 6.76 1.11 19.11
C VAL A 234 6.85 -0.31 18.55
N HIS A 235 5.71 -1.00 18.40
CA HIS A 235 5.67 -2.35 17.84
C HIS A 235 6.16 -2.36 16.38
N TYR A 236 5.72 -1.39 15.59
CA TYR A 236 6.17 -1.23 14.20
C TYR A 236 7.68 -0.99 14.14
N TYR A 237 8.16 -0.03 14.95
CA TYR A 237 9.61 0.24 15.09
C TYR A 237 10.41 -1.02 15.41
N ARG A 238 9.94 -1.83 16.38
CA ARG A 238 10.64 -3.04 16.82
C ARG A 238 10.66 -4.12 15.75
N LYS A 239 9.59 -4.25 14.98
CA LYS A 239 9.55 -5.13 13.81
C LYS A 239 10.56 -4.66 12.75
N ALA A 240 10.53 -3.36 12.39
CA ALA A 240 11.49 -2.80 11.43
C ALA A 240 12.94 -2.96 11.89
N LEU A 241 13.21 -2.77 13.20
CA LEU A 241 14.52 -3.01 13.77
C LEU A 241 14.98 -4.48 13.65
N MET A 242 14.04 -5.44 13.79
CA MET A 242 14.37 -6.86 13.57
C MET A 242 14.67 -7.13 12.09
N ILE A 243 13.87 -6.61 11.18
CA ILE A 243 14.10 -6.75 9.74
C ILE A 243 15.47 -6.18 9.36
N ARG A 244 15.78 -4.96 9.77
CA ARG A 244 17.09 -4.33 9.53
C ARG A 244 18.23 -5.14 10.10
N LYS A 245 18.08 -5.70 11.31
CA LYS A 245 19.14 -6.47 11.98
C LYS A 245 19.38 -7.87 11.38
N ILE A 246 18.34 -8.50 10.88
CA ILE A 246 18.40 -9.89 10.41
C ILE A 246 18.67 -9.96 8.90
N PHE A 247 18.05 -9.08 8.13
CA PHE A 247 18.05 -9.12 6.67
C PHE A 247 18.82 -7.95 6.02
N ASP A 248 19.21 -6.94 6.79
CA ASP A 248 19.81 -5.69 6.30
C ASP A 248 18.91 -4.98 5.27
N LYS A 249 17.59 -4.95 5.53
CA LYS A 249 16.58 -4.36 4.66
C LYS A 249 15.84 -3.23 5.36
N ASP A 250 15.48 -2.21 4.59
CA ASP A 250 14.65 -1.12 5.08
C ASP A 250 13.15 -1.47 5.01
N VAL A 251 12.40 -0.81 5.88
CA VAL A 251 10.93 -0.95 5.95
C VAL A 251 10.31 0.43 5.86
N ILE A 252 9.39 0.62 4.91
CA ILE A 252 8.62 1.85 4.72
C ILE A 252 7.12 1.60 4.91
N VAL A 253 6.35 2.64 5.22
CA VAL A 253 4.89 2.52 5.35
C VAL A 253 4.23 2.95 4.05
N VAL A 254 3.73 1.98 3.28
CA VAL A 254 3.13 2.23 1.96
C VAL A 254 1.63 2.48 1.98
N GLU A 255 0.97 2.21 3.13
CA GLU A 255 -0.44 2.47 3.33
C GLU A 255 -0.71 2.96 4.76
N LEU A 256 -0.57 4.26 4.99
CA LEU A 256 -1.02 4.86 6.23
C LEU A 256 -2.50 5.26 6.09
N GLN A 257 -3.36 4.68 6.93
CA GLN A 257 -4.80 4.91 6.88
C GLN A 257 -5.15 6.40 6.94
N GLY A 258 -5.65 6.94 5.81
CA GLY A 258 -6.13 8.31 5.66
C GLY A 258 -7.57 8.40 5.17
N GLU A 259 -8.24 7.25 4.90
CA GLU A 259 -9.63 7.18 4.45
C GLU A 259 -10.47 6.22 5.30
N PRO A 260 -11.81 6.27 5.18
CA PRO A 260 -12.70 5.34 5.87
C PRO A 260 -12.51 3.89 5.44
N TRP A 261 -12.71 2.99 6.38
CA TRP A 261 -12.86 1.57 6.12
C TRP A 261 -14.17 1.08 6.75
N GLY A 262 -15.20 0.94 5.94
CA GLY A 262 -16.56 0.61 6.37
C GLY A 262 -17.05 -0.75 5.89
N PRO A 263 -18.34 -1.06 6.16
CA PRO A 263 -18.98 -2.33 5.78
C PRO A 263 -19.16 -2.52 4.27
N VAL A 264 -19.10 -1.45 3.50
CA VAL A 264 -19.23 -1.40 2.04
C VAL A 264 -18.19 -0.43 1.48
N PRO A 265 -17.92 -0.43 0.17
CA PRO A 265 -17.02 0.54 -0.45
C PRO A 265 -17.35 1.99 -0.09
N THR A 266 -16.33 2.81 0.10
CA THR A 266 -16.46 4.19 0.61
C THR A 266 -17.36 5.06 -0.24
N PHE A 267 -17.34 4.88 -1.56
CA PHE A 267 -18.14 5.67 -2.51
C PHE A 267 -19.68 5.43 -2.43
N ILE A 268 -20.10 4.33 -1.78
CA ILE A 268 -21.53 4.06 -1.49
C ILE A 268 -21.85 4.14 0.00
N LEU A 269 -20.86 4.42 0.84
CA LEU A 269 -21.03 4.48 2.29
C LEU A 269 -21.55 5.85 2.71
N ASP A 270 -22.56 5.88 3.58
CA ASP A 270 -23.09 7.11 4.18
C ASP A 270 -21.98 7.88 4.91
N LEU A 271 -21.93 9.21 4.76
CA LEU A 271 -20.93 10.07 5.39
C LEU A 271 -20.84 9.88 6.92
N LYS A 272 -21.98 9.72 7.60
CA LYS A 272 -21.99 9.45 9.04
C LYS A 272 -21.36 8.10 9.41
N GLU A 273 -21.46 7.14 8.51
CA GLU A 273 -20.80 5.84 8.70
C GLU A 273 -19.30 5.96 8.43
N GLN A 274 -18.90 6.72 7.41
CA GLN A 274 -17.50 7.02 7.11
C GLN A 274 -16.79 7.67 8.30
N GLU A 275 -17.45 8.64 8.98
CA GLU A 275 -16.89 9.33 10.15
C GLU A 275 -16.52 8.40 11.31
N LYS A 276 -17.10 7.21 11.39
CA LYS A 276 -16.77 6.23 12.44
C LYS A 276 -15.35 5.70 12.35
N SER A 277 -14.80 5.58 11.14
CA SER A 277 -13.45 5.05 10.90
C SER A 277 -12.47 6.10 10.39
N MET A 278 -12.96 7.23 9.83
CA MET A 278 -12.14 8.36 9.41
C MET A 278 -12.91 9.67 9.51
N ASN A 279 -12.31 10.62 10.15
CA ASN A 279 -12.69 12.04 10.20
C ASN A 279 -11.43 12.87 10.51
N SER A 280 -11.57 14.18 10.54
CA SER A 280 -10.45 15.10 10.76
C SER A 280 -9.66 14.86 12.05
N GLU A 281 -10.32 14.42 13.14
CA GLU A 281 -9.67 14.09 14.41
C GLU A 281 -8.95 12.74 14.37
N ILE A 282 -9.56 11.73 13.72
CA ILE A 282 -8.94 10.41 13.53
C ILE A 282 -7.72 10.53 12.63
N PHE A 283 -7.78 11.36 11.59
CA PHE A 283 -6.65 11.65 10.72
C PHE A 283 -5.45 12.17 11.53
N ASP A 284 -5.63 13.21 12.36
CA ASP A 284 -4.55 13.73 13.21
C ASP A 284 -3.97 12.66 14.14
N LYS A 285 -4.83 11.81 14.74
CA LYS A 285 -4.39 10.72 15.60
C LYS A 285 -3.58 9.67 14.84
N ASN A 286 -3.93 9.40 13.58
CA ASN A 286 -3.19 8.46 12.74
C ASN A 286 -1.83 9.03 12.34
N ILE A 287 -1.74 10.32 12.02
CA ILE A 287 -0.47 11.01 11.75
C ILE A 287 0.43 11.02 12.99
N ASP A 288 -0.09 11.42 14.17
CA ASP A 288 0.67 11.39 15.42
C ASP A 288 1.14 9.96 15.77
N TYR A 289 0.31 8.95 15.52
CA TYR A 289 0.71 7.56 15.71
C TYR A 289 1.83 7.15 14.74
N ALA A 290 1.74 7.52 13.47
CA ALA A 290 2.75 7.24 12.46
C ALA A 290 4.09 7.87 12.84
N ILE A 291 4.13 9.14 13.21
CA ILE A 291 5.35 9.82 13.69
C ILE A 291 5.96 9.06 14.88
N ARG A 292 5.14 8.64 15.83
CA ARG A 292 5.60 7.89 17.02
C ARG A 292 6.02 6.44 16.71
N SER A 293 5.81 5.95 15.49
CA SER A 293 6.31 4.64 15.05
C SER A 293 7.80 4.67 14.67
N GLY A 294 8.39 5.87 14.51
CA GLY A 294 9.82 6.04 14.25
C GLY A 294 10.28 5.71 12.85
N PHE A 295 9.35 5.63 11.90
CA PHE A 295 9.65 5.54 10.47
C PHE A 295 9.97 6.92 9.90
N ASP A 296 10.65 6.93 8.78
CA ASP A 296 11.07 8.11 8.05
C ASP A 296 10.42 8.23 6.66
N GLU A 297 9.60 7.24 6.26
CA GLU A 297 8.90 7.27 4.98
C GLU A 297 7.49 6.68 5.09
N PHE A 298 6.50 7.47 4.63
CA PHE A 298 5.08 7.12 4.68
C PHE A 298 4.38 7.49 3.37
N TYR A 299 3.52 6.60 2.88
CA TYR A 299 2.55 6.88 1.82
C TYR A 299 1.15 6.87 2.43
N LEU A 300 0.48 8.01 2.35
CA LEU A 300 -0.88 8.19 2.85
C LEU A 300 -1.87 7.53 1.89
N TRP A 301 -2.81 6.79 2.46
CA TRP A 301 -3.85 6.07 1.75
C TRP A 301 -5.17 6.83 1.79
N GLY A 302 -5.76 7.14 0.60
CA GLY A 302 -7.08 7.78 0.49
C GLY A 302 -7.05 9.22 0.00
N VAL A 303 -6.03 9.63 -0.74
CA VAL A 303 -5.90 11.00 -1.26
C VAL A 303 -7.05 11.37 -2.19
N GLU A 304 -7.59 10.42 -2.96
CA GLU A 304 -8.75 10.58 -3.82
C GLU A 304 -10.01 10.92 -3.01
N TRP A 305 -10.19 10.22 -1.85
CA TRP A 305 -11.29 10.49 -0.94
C TRP A 305 -11.18 11.87 -0.30
N TRP A 306 -9.96 12.39 0.01
CA TRP A 306 -9.80 13.75 0.53
C TRP A 306 -10.21 14.79 -0.52
N TYR A 307 -9.87 14.54 -1.80
CA TYR A 307 -10.27 15.42 -2.90
C TYR A 307 -11.79 15.39 -3.07
N TRP A 308 -12.41 14.24 -3.03
CA TRP A 308 -13.86 14.07 -3.06
C TRP A 308 -14.55 14.76 -1.88
N MET A 309 -14.02 14.65 -0.66
CA MET A 309 -14.53 15.38 0.51
C MET A 309 -14.45 16.88 0.32
N LYS A 310 -13.32 17.39 -0.22
CA LYS A 310 -13.10 18.81 -0.50
C LYS A 310 -14.07 19.34 -1.56
N THR A 311 -14.22 18.65 -2.69
CA THR A 311 -14.88 19.18 -3.89
C THR A 311 -16.36 18.85 -3.97
N VAL A 312 -16.75 17.64 -3.57
CA VAL A 312 -18.13 17.16 -3.67
C VAL A 312 -18.90 17.41 -2.36
N ASN A 313 -18.25 17.23 -1.21
CA ASN A 313 -18.91 17.33 0.09
C ASN A 313 -18.66 18.66 0.82
N ASN A 314 -17.87 19.57 0.26
CA ASN A 314 -17.49 20.84 0.87
C ASN A 314 -16.86 20.69 2.28
N GLN A 315 -16.06 19.62 2.48
CA GLN A 315 -15.35 19.31 3.72
C GLN A 315 -13.83 19.24 3.45
N PRO A 316 -13.13 20.39 3.37
CA PRO A 316 -11.72 20.44 2.98
C PRO A 316 -10.73 20.18 4.13
N GLU A 317 -11.17 19.87 5.35
CA GLU A 317 -10.35 19.89 6.55
C GLU A 317 -9.17 18.90 6.46
N ILE A 318 -9.42 17.66 6.00
CA ILE A 318 -8.36 16.65 5.85
C ILE A 318 -7.39 17.04 4.74
N TRP A 319 -7.90 17.55 3.62
CA TRP A 319 -7.06 18.07 2.53
C TRP A 319 -6.11 19.17 3.02
N GLN A 320 -6.62 20.14 3.80
CA GLN A 320 -5.81 21.23 4.34
C GLN A 320 -4.74 20.73 5.34
N LYS A 321 -5.05 19.69 6.12
CA LYS A 321 -4.09 19.06 7.03
C LYS A 321 -3.01 18.30 6.25
N ALA A 322 -3.42 17.51 5.26
CA ALA A 322 -2.50 16.79 4.37
C ALA A 322 -1.56 17.75 3.63
N LYS A 323 -2.09 18.88 3.13
CA LYS A 323 -1.29 19.94 2.50
C LYS A 323 -0.20 20.52 3.39
N LYS A 324 -0.46 20.65 4.69
CA LYS A 324 0.55 21.13 5.65
C LYS A 324 1.59 20.06 5.98
N LEU A 325 1.22 18.79 5.86
CA LEU A 325 2.07 17.66 6.18
C LEU A 325 3.03 17.33 5.02
N LEU A 326 2.53 17.43 3.77
CA LEU A 326 3.23 17.04 2.55
C LEU A 326 4.22 18.09 2.03
N ARG A 327 4.07 19.34 2.43
CA ARG A 327 4.95 20.48 2.12
C ARG A 327 6.04 20.66 3.18
#